data_b9bec7bae9bff2480e29c80d5706bdfc
#
_entry.id   b9bec7bae9bff2480e29c80d5706bdfc
#
_cell.length_a   1.000
_cell.length_b   1.000
_cell.length_c   1.000
_cell.angle_alpha   90.00
_cell.angle_beta   90.00
_cell.angle_gamma   90.00
#
_symmetry.space_group_name_H-M   'P 1'
#
loop_
_entity.id
_entity.type
_entity.pdbx_description
1 polymer ?
#
loop_
_entity_poly.entity_id
_entity_poly.type
_entity_poly.pdbx_seq_one_letter_code
_entity_poly.pdbx_strand_id
1 'polypeptide(L)'
;MLLLMCSCGADMPDDMTNKVTTAENIAGKTGQKAAATYTGYPALEPVTLTCADPENSRGLSTAKISHSYGVAKDGKPHQISVDSEKFFESKNFKAVTYDTKSQSKVLYLTFDCGYDNGYTEKILDTLKEKKVKAAFFCTADELKSAPEVIARMIKEGHIVGNHSTTHPSFDEISRSEMAKEIQDCDNYLRSNFGYTSPYFRFPKGEYSECALELVGSLGYTSVFWSLSYADWDTKAQKGADYAFEKVTARLHPGAIILLHAVSSDNAGAMARIIDYAREQGYEFKSLDDLKL
;
A
#
# COMPACT_ATOMS: atom_id res chain seq x y z
N MET A 1 -0.20 -55.14 -31.29
CA MET A 1 -0.03 -55.49 -29.86
C MET A 1 0.11 -54.24 -29.08
N LEU A 2 -0.90 -53.92 -28.36
CA LEU A 2 -1.27 -52.96 -27.33
C LEU A 2 -0.59 -51.58 -27.31
N LEU A 3 -1.38 -50.55 -27.70
CA LEU A 3 -1.23 -49.16 -27.31
C LEU A 3 -1.50 -49.04 -25.80
N LEU A 4 -0.64 -48.31 -25.08
CA LEU A 4 -1.03 -47.66 -23.80
C LEU A 4 -0.88 -46.16 -23.99
N MET A 5 -2.02 -45.50 -24.00
CA MET A 5 -2.08 -44.04 -23.86
C MET A 5 -1.88 -43.68 -22.38
N CYS A 6 -0.89 -42.87 -22.07
CA CYS A 6 -0.75 -42.22 -20.78
C CYS A 6 -1.19 -40.75 -20.92
N SER A 7 -2.36 -40.45 -20.39
CA SER A 7 -2.82 -39.06 -20.19
C SER A 7 -2.14 -38.50 -18.95
N CYS A 8 -1.27 -37.54 -19.11
CA CYS A 8 -0.81 -36.71 -18.00
C CYS A 8 -1.76 -35.54 -17.85
N GLY A 9 -2.70 -35.64 -16.92
CA GLY A 9 -3.40 -34.51 -16.34
C GLY A 9 -2.44 -33.84 -15.37
N ALA A 10 -2.09 -32.61 -15.64
CA ALA A 10 -1.37 -31.78 -14.69
C ALA A 10 -2.39 -31.15 -13.74
N ASP A 11 -2.45 -31.67 -12.53
CA ASP A 11 -3.13 -31.02 -11.42
C ASP A 11 -2.38 -29.74 -11.03
N MET A 12 -3.08 -28.63 -11.07
CA MET A 12 -2.64 -27.37 -10.48
C MET A 12 -2.82 -27.47 -8.96
N PRO A 13 -1.83 -27.07 -8.16
CA PRO A 13 -2.02 -27.02 -6.72
C PRO A 13 -2.86 -25.81 -6.35
N ASP A 14 -4.08 -26.06 -5.89
CA ASP A 14 -4.85 -25.18 -5.01
C ASP A 14 -4.16 -25.15 -3.66
N ASP A 15 -3.42 -24.08 -3.35
CA ASP A 15 -3.17 -23.71 -1.97
C ASP A 15 -2.81 -22.21 -1.86
N MET A 16 -3.85 -21.40 -1.76
CA MET A 16 -3.78 -20.06 -1.17
C MET A 16 -4.82 -19.98 -0.05
N THR A 17 -4.70 -20.86 0.93
CA THR A 17 -5.46 -20.73 2.16
C THR A 17 -4.78 -19.73 3.09
N ASN A 18 -5.42 -18.60 3.22
CA ASN A 18 -5.23 -17.57 4.25
C ASN A 18 -4.90 -18.20 5.62
N LYS A 19 -3.71 -17.96 6.15
CA LYS A 19 -3.41 -18.14 7.57
C LYS A 19 -4.02 -16.99 8.37
N VAL A 20 -5.33 -17.05 8.55
CA VAL A 20 -6.01 -16.28 9.60
C VAL A 20 -6.13 -17.21 10.81
N THR A 21 -5.50 -16.82 11.90
CA THR A 21 -5.63 -17.49 13.20
C THR A 21 -7.09 -17.52 13.61
N THR A 22 -7.63 -18.72 13.78
CA THR A 22 -9.01 -19.00 14.19
C THR A 22 -9.25 -18.54 15.63
N ALA A 23 -10.18 -17.62 15.80
CA ALA A 23 -10.93 -17.46 17.04
C ALA A 23 -12.25 -18.20 16.86
N GLU A 24 -12.57 -19.06 17.84
CA GLU A 24 -13.64 -20.02 17.82
C GLU A 24 -15.05 -19.40 17.69
N ASN A 25 -15.90 -20.12 16.99
CA ASN A 25 -17.33 -19.86 16.76
C ASN A 25 -18.13 -19.77 18.07
N ILE A 26 -18.90 -18.67 18.18
CA ILE A 26 -20.16 -18.69 18.92
C ILE A 26 -21.26 -18.35 17.93
N ALA A 27 -22.07 -19.36 17.59
CA ALA A 27 -23.20 -19.22 16.69
C ALA A 27 -24.39 -18.57 17.40
N GLY A 28 -24.77 -17.38 16.92
CA GLY A 28 -26.06 -16.75 17.19
C GLY A 28 -26.78 -16.52 15.86
N LYS A 29 -27.81 -17.33 15.56
CA LYS A 29 -28.66 -17.21 14.37
C LYS A 29 -29.54 -15.97 14.47
N THR A 30 -29.32 -15.00 13.59
CA THR A 30 -30.39 -14.14 13.07
C THR A 30 -30.14 -13.97 11.57
N GLY A 31 -31.09 -14.52 10.77
CA GLY A 31 -30.97 -14.49 9.31
C GLY A 31 -31.29 -13.11 8.72
N GLN A 32 -30.32 -12.20 8.76
CA GLN A 32 -30.28 -11.08 7.85
C GLN A 32 -29.31 -11.42 6.73
N LYS A 33 -29.82 -11.45 5.49
CA LYS A 33 -29.00 -11.57 4.30
C LYS A 33 -28.00 -10.41 4.32
N ALA A 34 -26.73 -10.67 4.61
CA ALA A 34 -25.70 -9.64 4.56
C ALA A 34 -25.77 -8.92 3.21
N ALA A 35 -25.74 -7.61 3.22
CA ALA A 35 -25.68 -6.83 1.99
C ALA A 35 -24.45 -7.27 1.19
N ALA A 36 -24.60 -7.41 -0.13
CA ALA A 36 -23.47 -7.78 -0.98
C ALA A 36 -22.43 -6.67 -0.95
N THR A 37 -21.16 -7.03 -0.73
CA THR A 37 -20.05 -6.09 -0.82
C THR A 37 -19.76 -5.74 -2.27
N TYR A 38 -19.06 -4.64 -2.53
CA TYR A 38 -18.66 -4.22 -3.88
C TYR A 38 -17.76 -5.25 -4.58
N THR A 39 -16.98 -6.00 -3.84
CA THR A 39 -16.16 -7.10 -4.39
C THR A 39 -16.96 -8.36 -4.66
N GLY A 40 -18.09 -8.54 -3.99
CA GLY A 40 -18.81 -9.81 -3.92
C GLY A 40 -18.23 -10.78 -2.87
N TYR A 41 -17.15 -10.42 -2.18
CA TYR A 41 -16.64 -11.19 -1.04
C TYR A 41 -17.55 -10.98 0.18
N PRO A 42 -17.63 -11.94 1.11
CA PRO A 42 -18.35 -11.75 2.36
C PRO A 42 -17.78 -10.54 3.12
N ALA A 43 -18.66 -9.72 3.69
CA ALA A 43 -18.22 -8.65 4.57
C ALA A 43 -17.43 -9.23 5.76
N LEU A 44 -16.38 -8.55 6.17
CA LEU A 44 -15.63 -8.87 7.38
C LEU A 44 -16.24 -8.11 8.57
N GLU A 45 -16.21 -8.72 9.74
CA GLU A 45 -16.65 -8.06 10.96
C GLU A 45 -15.78 -6.82 11.26
N PRO A 46 -16.39 -5.72 11.68
CA PRO A 46 -15.64 -4.56 12.14
C PRO A 46 -14.74 -4.90 13.33
N VAL A 47 -13.60 -4.21 13.40
CA VAL A 47 -12.65 -4.36 14.52
C VAL A 47 -12.67 -3.10 15.38
N THR A 48 -12.36 -3.29 16.67
CA THR A 48 -12.04 -2.19 17.58
C THR A 48 -10.54 -2.20 17.81
N LEU A 49 -9.86 -1.16 17.35
CA LEU A 49 -8.44 -0.97 17.57
C LEU A 49 -8.24 -0.27 18.92
N THR A 50 -7.63 -0.96 19.87
CA THR A 50 -7.36 -0.40 21.19
C THR A 50 -6.11 0.45 21.15
N CYS A 51 -6.25 1.76 21.38
CA CYS A 51 -5.14 2.66 21.58
C CYS A 51 -4.45 2.35 22.91
N ALA A 52 -3.31 1.67 22.88
CA ALA A 52 -2.48 1.51 24.05
C ALA A 52 -1.80 2.85 24.38
N ASP A 53 -1.78 3.23 25.69
CA ASP A 53 -1.14 4.46 26.16
C ASP A 53 -1.67 5.73 25.47
N PRO A 54 -2.98 6.04 25.55
CA PRO A 54 -3.59 7.17 24.84
C PRO A 54 -3.00 8.53 25.24
N GLU A 55 -2.49 8.65 26.45
CA GLU A 55 -1.87 9.87 27.00
C GLU A 55 -0.37 9.97 26.72
N ASN A 56 0.21 9.03 25.93
CA ASN A 56 1.65 8.96 25.69
C ASN A 56 2.47 9.02 27.00
N SER A 57 2.09 8.26 28.00
CA SER A 57 2.73 8.25 29.32
C SER A 57 4.18 7.80 29.28
N ARG A 58 4.58 7.06 28.22
CA ARG A 58 5.96 6.67 27.96
C ARG A 58 6.83 7.81 27.43
N GLY A 59 6.25 8.96 27.12
CA GLY A 59 6.99 10.16 26.69
C GLY A 59 7.68 10.02 25.34
N LEU A 60 7.09 9.29 24.39
CA LEU A 60 7.59 9.22 23.03
C LEU A 60 7.51 10.60 22.36
N SER A 61 8.52 10.95 21.54
CA SER A 61 8.54 12.23 20.86
C SER A 61 7.32 12.43 19.95
N THR A 62 6.66 13.57 20.11
CA THR A 62 5.57 14.03 19.24
C THR A 62 6.07 15.03 18.20
N ALA A 63 7.37 15.32 18.19
CA ALA A 63 7.95 16.23 17.21
C ALA A 63 7.74 15.70 15.79
N LYS A 64 7.27 16.60 14.92
CA LYS A 64 7.04 16.30 13.49
C LYS A 64 8.31 15.84 12.82
N ILE A 65 8.22 14.75 12.12
CA ILE A 65 9.18 14.29 11.13
C ILE A 65 8.46 14.28 9.78
N SER A 66 9.00 15.00 8.80
CA SER A 66 8.48 14.98 7.44
C SER A 66 9.36 14.07 6.60
N HIS A 67 8.80 12.96 6.14
CA HIS A 67 9.51 12.06 5.25
C HIS A 67 9.72 12.73 3.89
N SER A 68 10.94 12.69 3.41
CA SER A 68 11.30 13.16 2.06
C SER A 68 11.91 12.01 1.28
N TYR A 69 11.68 11.99 -0.02
CA TYR A 69 12.26 10.96 -0.88
C TYR A 69 13.75 11.21 -1.20
N GLY A 70 14.20 12.47 -1.13
CA GLY A 70 15.48 12.82 -1.73
C GLY A 70 15.54 12.47 -3.22
N VAL A 71 16.71 12.53 -3.83
CA VAL A 71 16.92 12.09 -5.20
C VAL A 71 17.95 10.96 -5.21
N ALA A 72 17.49 9.75 -5.43
CA ALA A 72 18.35 8.59 -5.62
C ALA A 72 19.27 8.80 -6.83
N LYS A 73 20.52 8.38 -6.73
CA LYS A 73 21.53 8.51 -7.78
C LYS A 73 22.37 7.24 -7.87
N ASP A 74 22.89 6.98 -9.04
CA ASP A 74 23.84 5.88 -9.29
C ASP A 74 23.29 4.51 -8.83
N GLY A 75 21.98 4.31 -8.97
CA GLY A 75 21.31 3.08 -8.56
C GLY A 75 21.31 2.85 -7.03
N LYS A 76 21.42 3.91 -6.22
CA LYS A 76 21.44 3.84 -4.76
C LYS A 76 20.33 4.72 -4.17
N PRO A 77 19.70 4.30 -3.05
CA PRO A 77 18.74 5.13 -2.35
C PRO A 77 19.41 6.42 -1.85
N HIS A 78 18.64 7.48 -1.71
CA HIS A 78 19.12 8.71 -1.09
C HIS A 78 19.40 8.48 0.41
N GLN A 79 20.37 9.24 0.97
CA GLN A 79 20.78 9.10 2.37
C GLN A 79 19.62 9.24 3.37
N ILE A 80 18.63 10.08 3.06
CA ILE A 80 17.41 10.22 3.90
C ILE A 80 16.70 8.87 4.09
N SER A 81 16.53 8.07 3.03
CA SER A 81 15.90 6.75 3.14
C SER A 81 16.75 5.78 3.96
N VAL A 82 18.08 5.82 3.78
CA VAL A 82 19.02 5.00 4.56
C VAL A 82 18.98 5.35 6.06
N ASP A 83 18.91 6.64 6.38
CA ASP A 83 18.87 7.10 7.78
C ASP A 83 17.50 6.80 8.41
N SER A 84 16.41 6.87 7.64
CA SER A 84 15.08 6.47 8.11
C SER A 84 15.04 4.97 8.45
N GLU A 85 15.59 4.09 7.61
CA GLU A 85 15.66 2.65 7.91
C GLU A 85 16.43 2.38 9.21
N LYS A 86 17.58 3.01 9.38
CA LYS A 86 18.37 2.90 10.61
C LYS A 86 17.60 3.38 11.85
N PHE A 87 16.85 4.47 11.70
CA PHE A 87 16.00 4.97 12.77
C PHE A 87 14.90 3.97 13.11
N PHE A 88 14.19 3.43 12.13
CA PHE A 88 13.15 2.44 12.36
C PHE A 88 13.70 1.18 13.02
N GLU A 89 14.81 0.66 12.53
CA GLU A 89 15.49 -0.51 13.10
C GLU A 89 15.94 -0.25 14.54
N SER A 90 16.58 0.90 14.81
CA SER A 90 17.10 1.25 16.15
C SER A 90 16.02 1.34 17.22
N LYS A 91 14.78 1.65 16.83
CA LYS A 91 13.61 1.79 17.69
C LYS A 91 12.65 0.60 17.60
N ASN A 92 12.97 -0.39 16.77
CA ASN A 92 12.10 -1.53 16.48
C ASN A 92 10.70 -1.15 16.00
N PHE A 93 10.61 -0.09 15.16
CA PHE A 93 9.35 0.32 14.54
C PHE A 93 9.02 -0.56 13.33
N LYS A 94 7.75 -0.92 13.19
CA LYS A 94 7.22 -1.59 11.98
C LYS A 94 7.06 -0.55 10.86
N ALA A 95 8.15 -0.16 10.25
CA ALA A 95 8.17 0.86 9.21
C ALA A 95 9.25 0.53 8.17
N VAL A 96 9.04 0.98 6.92
CA VAL A 96 9.93 0.70 5.80
C VAL A 96 9.89 1.83 4.78
N THR A 97 11.05 2.17 4.19
CA THR A 97 11.19 3.12 3.08
C THR A 97 11.63 2.44 1.79
N TYR A 98 12.40 1.36 1.87
CA TYR A 98 12.82 0.52 0.76
C TYR A 98 13.25 -0.87 1.28
N ASP A 99 13.28 -1.86 0.40
CA ASP A 99 13.71 -3.21 0.75
C ASP A 99 15.24 -3.26 0.93
N THR A 100 15.68 -3.31 2.18
CA THR A 100 17.10 -3.42 2.55
C THR A 100 17.65 -4.84 2.49
N LYS A 101 16.76 -5.85 2.39
CA LYS A 101 17.11 -7.26 2.50
C LYS A 101 17.24 -7.96 1.15
N SER A 102 16.61 -7.41 0.11
CA SER A 102 16.73 -7.98 -1.23
C SER A 102 18.09 -7.73 -1.83
N GLN A 103 18.71 -8.79 -2.33
CA GLN A 103 19.95 -8.72 -3.14
C GLN A 103 19.66 -8.54 -4.65
N SER A 104 18.38 -8.57 -5.03
CA SER A 104 17.94 -8.52 -6.43
C SER A 104 17.44 -7.10 -6.78
N LYS A 105 17.43 -6.79 -8.07
CA LYS A 105 16.81 -5.57 -8.59
C LYS A 105 15.29 -5.69 -8.55
N VAL A 106 14.70 -5.48 -7.36
CA VAL A 106 13.24 -5.47 -7.16
C VAL A 106 12.72 -4.05 -6.98
N LEU A 107 11.48 -3.82 -7.41
CA LEU A 107 10.76 -2.57 -7.26
C LEU A 107 9.37 -2.86 -6.70
N TYR A 108 8.87 -1.98 -5.86
CA TYR A 108 7.53 -2.00 -5.30
C TYR A 108 6.80 -0.75 -5.73
N LEU A 109 5.77 -0.93 -6.56
CA LEU A 109 4.99 0.19 -7.08
C LEU A 109 3.84 0.49 -6.14
N THR A 110 3.74 1.75 -5.68
CA THR A 110 2.70 2.19 -4.77
C THR A 110 2.08 3.51 -5.21
N PHE A 111 0.80 3.69 -4.88
CA PHE A 111 0.03 4.88 -5.18
C PHE A 111 -0.67 5.40 -3.94
N ASP A 112 -0.70 6.73 -3.75
CA ASP A 112 -1.59 7.37 -2.80
C ASP A 112 -2.83 7.87 -3.53
N CYS A 113 -4.01 7.56 -2.96
CA CYS A 113 -5.32 7.77 -3.55
C CYS A 113 -6.22 8.50 -2.54
N GLY A 114 -6.35 9.81 -2.70
CA GLY A 114 -7.24 10.65 -1.88
C GLY A 114 -8.59 10.91 -2.54
N TYR A 115 -8.65 10.89 -3.86
CA TYR A 115 -9.86 10.99 -4.68
C TYR A 115 -9.56 10.48 -6.10
N ASP A 116 -10.58 9.96 -6.79
CA ASP A 116 -10.45 9.56 -8.20
C ASP A 116 -10.54 10.79 -9.12
N ASN A 117 -9.61 10.86 -10.08
CA ASN A 117 -9.55 11.89 -11.12
C ASN A 117 -9.66 11.30 -12.54
N GLY A 118 -10.21 10.07 -12.64
CA GLY A 118 -10.44 9.38 -13.93
C GLY A 118 -9.18 8.74 -14.54
N TYR A 119 -8.04 8.72 -13.84
CA TYR A 119 -6.81 8.11 -14.33
C TYR A 119 -6.51 6.75 -13.69
N THR A 120 -7.14 6.45 -12.55
CA THR A 120 -6.91 5.21 -11.81
C THR A 120 -7.23 3.97 -12.64
N GLU A 121 -8.35 3.96 -13.36
CA GLU A 121 -8.71 2.84 -14.23
C GLU A 121 -7.69 2.60 -15.35
N LYS A 122 -7.16 3.67 -15.95
CA LYS A 122 -6.12 3.58 -16.98
C LYS A 122 -4.81 3.02 -16.43
N ILE A 123 -4.46 3.38 -15.19
CA ILE A 123 -3.32 2.80 -14.49
C ILE A 123 -3.55 1.30 -14.26
N LEU A 124 -4.74 0.90 -13.77
CA LEU A 124 -5.11 -0.50 -13.56
C LEU A 124 -5.08 -1.31 -14.86
N ASP A 125 -5.57 -0.76 -15.98
CA ASP A 125 -5.49 -1.41 -17.29
C ASP A 125 -4.04 -1.71 -17.67
N THR A 126 -3.16 -0.73 -17.47
CA THR A 126 -1.72 -0.89 -17.73
C THR A 126 -1.09 -1.93 -16.81
N LEU A 127 -1.38 -1.88 -15.52
CA LEU A 127 -0.84 -2.86 -14.55
C LEU A 127 -1.29 -4.28 -14.88
N LYS A 128 -2.55 -4.44 -15.31
CA LYS A 128 -3.09 -5.74 -15.75
C LYS A 128 -2.40 -6.25 -17.01
N GLU A 129 -2.27 -5.41 -18.03
CA GLU A 129 -1.57 -5.73 -19.29
C GLU A 129 -0.12 -6.15 -19.01
N LYS A 130 0.57 -5.37 -18.18
CA LYS A 130 1.97 -5.61 -17.82
C LYS A 130 2.15 -6.66 -16.73
N LYS A 131 1.07 -7.22 -16.16
CA LYS A 131 1.11 -8.21 -15.06
C LYS A 131 1.94 -7.72 -13.88
N VAL A 132 1.73 -6.49 -13.45
CA VAL A 132 2.35 -5.87 -12.29
C VAL A 132 1.32 -5.73 -11.18
N LYS A 133 1.67 -6.12 -9.96
CA LYS A 133 0.87 -5.84 -8.76
C LYS A 133 1.42 -4.59 -8.09
N ALA A 134 0.51 -3.78 -7.55
CA ALA A 134 0.84 -2.53 -6.86
C ALA A 134 0.07 -2.45 -5.54
N ALA A 135 0.45 -1.50 -4.68
CA ALA A 135 -0.33 -1.14 -3.51
C ALA A 135 -0.92 0.27 -3.69
N PHE A 136 -2.19 0.41 -3.36
CA PHE A 136 -2.93 1.66 -3.40
C PHE A 136 -3.32 2.03 -1.96
N PHE A 137 -2.73 3.09 -1.42
CA PHE A 137 -3.08 3.60 -0.11
C PHE A 137 -4.23 4.58 -0.26
N CYS A 138 -5.42 4.14 0.15
CA CYS A 138 -6.67 4.86 -0.09
C CYS A 138 -7.21 5.49 1.19
N THR A 139 -7.66 6.75 1.09
CA THR A 139 -8.42 7.39 2.16
C THR A 139 -9.86 6.85 2.19
N ALA A 140 -10.57 7.05 3.31
CA ALA A 140 -11.98 6.68 3.36
C ALA A 140 -12.84 7.44 2.34
N ASP A 141 -12.44 8.64 1.94
CA ASP A 141 -13.15 9.40 0.91
C ASP A 141 -13.01 8.75 -0.47
N GLU A 142 -11.83 8.27 -0.83
CA GLU A 142 -11.61 7.48 -2.05
C GLU A 142 -12.43 6.18 -2.02
N LEU A 143 -12.40 5.44 -0.89
CA LEU A 143 -13.17 4.20 -0.74
C LEU A 143 -14.68 4.41 -0.96
N LYS A 144 -15.20 5.57 -0.59
CA LYS A 144 -16.62 5.91 -0.72
C LYS A 144 -16.99 6.46 -2.10
N SER A 145 -16.11 7.26 -2.67
CA SER A 145 -16.40 7.96 -3.94
C SER A 145 -16.16 7.11 -5.19
N ALA A 146 -15.25 6.13 -5.12
CA ALA A 146 -14.89 5.29 -6.25
C ALA A 146 -14.97 3.77 -5.93
N PRO A 147 -16.08 3.25 -5.36
CA PRO A 147 -16.15 1.90 -4.84
C PRO A 147 -15.92 0.81 -5.90
N GLU A 148 -16.31 1.03 -7.15
CA GLU A 148 -16.09 0.07 -8.23
C GLU A 148 -14.60 -0.03 -8.61
N VAL A 149 -13.88 1.09 -8.56
CA VAL A 149 -12.43 1.14 -8.80
C VAL A 149 -11.69 0.39 -7.69
N ILE A 150 -12.06 0.62 -6.43
CA ILE A 150 -11.50 -0.10 -5.28
C ILE A 150 -11.78 -1.61 -5.37
N ALA A 151 -13.02 -1.98 -5.68
CA ALA A 151 -13.38 -3.38 -5.88
C ALA A 151 -12.56 -4.03 -7.01
N ARG A 152 -12.28 -3.29 -8.08
CA ARG A 152 -11.42 -3.71 -9.16
C ARG A 152 -9.99 -3.93 -8.70
N MET A 153 -9.40 -2.99 -7.93
CA MET A 153 -8.06 -3.14 -7.36
C MET A 153 -7.94 -4.46 -6.60
N ILE A 154 -8.88 -4.74 -5.69
CA ILE A 154 -8.89 -5.96 -4.88
C ILE A 154 -9.01 -7.21 -5.74
N LYS A 155 -9.98 -7.25 -6.66
CA LYS A 155 -10.22 -8.40 -7.56
C LYS A 155 -9.05 -8.67 -8.50
N GLU A 156 -8.32 -7.65 -8.91
CA GLU A 156 -7.13 -7.79 -9.73
C GLU A 156 -5.88 -8.13 -8.90
N GLY A 157 -6.02 -8.29 -7.57
CA GLY A 157 -4.96 -8.75 -6.66
C GLY A 157 -3.95 -7.65 -6.34
N HIS A 158 -4.37 -6.41 -6.36
CA HIS A 158 -3.61 -5.28 -5.81
C HIS A 158 -3.89 -5.17 -4.31
N ILE A 159 -2.94 -4.59 -3.58
CA ILE A 159 -3.12 -4.24 -2.17
C ILE A 159 -3.88 -2.91 -2.09
N VAL A 160 -4.94 -2.86 -1.29
CA VAL A 160 -5.58 -1.62 -0.87
C VAL A 160 -5.16 -1.34 0.58
N GLY A 161 -4.17 -0.49 0.76
CA GLY A 161 -3.63 -0.08 2.05
C GLY A 161 -4.45 1.05 2.67
N ASN A 162 -4.30 1.24 3.97
CA ASN A 162 -4.98 2.28 4.73
C ASN A 162 -4.20 3.61 4.65
N HIS A 163 -4.88 4.69 4.25
CA HIS A 163 -4.31 6.05 4.19
C HIS A 163 -5.08 7.03 5.08
N SER A 164 -5.61 6.56 6.20
CA SER A 164 -6.49 7.25 7.14
C SER A 164 -7.90 7.56 6.61
N THR A 165 -8.73 8.08 7.47
CA THR A 165 -10.11 8.46 7.12
C THR A 165 -10.16 9.85 6.48
N THR A 166 -9.57 10.87 7.13
CA THR A 166 -9.71 12.28 6.74
C THR A 166 -8.39 12.94 6.32
N HIS A 167 -7.31 12.15 6.21
CA HIS A 167 -5.98 12.61 5.79
C HIS A 167 -5.35 13.71 6.66
N PRO A 168 -5.43 13.62 8.01
CA PRO A 168 -4.81 14.63 8.89
C PRO A 168 -3.29 14.47 8.98
N SER A 169 -2.59 15.49 9.47
CA SER A 169 -1.21 15.34 9.96
C SER A 169 -1.21 14.56 11.28
N PHE A 170 -0.55 13.40 11.31
CA PHE A 170 -0.58 12.50 12.46
C PHE A 170 0.24 13.02 13.66
N ASP A 171 1.11 13.98 13.46
CA ASP A 171 1.82 14.69 14.55
C ASP A 171 0.98 15.78 15.22
N GLU A 172 -0.16 16.16 14.63
CA GLU A 172 -1.05 17.22 15.11
C GLU A 172 -2.29 16.70 15.85
N ILE A 173 -2.51 15.39 15.87
CA ILE A 173 -3.68 14.77 16.49
C ILE A 173 -3.27 13.82 17.63
N SER A 174 -4.19 13.59 18.57
CA SER A 174 -3.96 12.69 19.70
C SER A 174 -3.83 11.22 19.26
N ARG A 175 -3.22 10.38 20.08
CA ARG A 175 -3.11 8.94 19.84
C ARG A 175 -4.47 8.26 19.65
N SER A 176 -5.48 8.68 20.40
CA SER A 176 -6.84 8.17 20.27
C SER A 176 -7.46 8.55 18.93
N GLU A 177 -7.25 9.77 18.47
CA GLU A 177 -7.68 10.22 17.14
C GLU A 177 -6.95 9.49 16.03
N MET A 178 -5.62 9.29 16.14
CA MET A 178 -4.84 8.49 15.18
C MET A 178 -5.42 7.07 15.05
N ALA A 179 -5.68 6.39 16.18
CA ALA A 179 -6.26 5.06 16.19
C ALA A 179 -7.65 5.04 15.53
N LYS A 180 -8.47 6.06 15.78
CA LYS A 180 -9.80 6.22 15.16
C LYS A 180 -9.70 6.43 13.64
N GLU A 181 -8.80 7.27 13.17
CA GLU A 181 -8.53 7.50 11.74
C GLU A 181 -8.21 6.19 11.00
N ILE A 182 -7.38 5.35 11.60
CA ILE A 182 -7.01 4.05 11.04
C ILE A 182 -8.19 3.06 11.10
N GLN A 183 -8.85 2.97 12.26
CA GLN A 183 -9.96 2.06 12.49
C GLN A 183 -11.15 2.30 11.56
N ASP A 184 -11.56 3.56 11.42
CA ASP A 184 -12.75 3.90 10.63
C ASP A 184 -12.52 3.58 9.14
N CYS A 185 -11.31 3.84 8.62
CA CYS A 185 -10.94 3.48 7.26
C CYS A 185 -10.90 1.95 7.06
N ASP A 186 -10.28 1.20 7.98
CA ASP A 186 -10.24 -0.28 7.91
C ASP A 186 -11.63 -0.90 8.03
N ASN A 187 -12.47 -0.41 8.96
CA ASN A 187 -13.83 -0.89 9.11
C ASN A 187 -14.70 -0.62 7.88
N TYR A 188 -14.44 0.46 7.17
CA TYR A 188 -15.11 0.71 5.90
C TYR A 188 -14.70 -0.31 4.83
N LEU A 189 -13.40 -0.64 4.73
CA LEU A 189 -12.89 -1.70 3.84
C LEU A 189 -13.49 -3.05 4.19
N ARG A 190 -13.51 -3.41 5.48
CA ARG A 190 -14.06 -4.67 5.98
C ARG A 190 -15.54 -4.85 5.61
N SER A 191 -16.32 -3.84 5.93
CA SER A 191 -17.79 -3.92 5.80
C SER A 191 -18.25 -3.85 4.35
N ASN A 192 -17.60 -3.05 3.50
CA ASN A 192 -18.06 -2.75 2.15
C ASN A 192 -17.34 -3.54 1.06
N PHE A 193 -16.14 -4.05 1.34
CA PHE A 193 -15.35 -4.78 0.34
C PHE A 193 -15.00 -6.22 0.78
N GLY A 194 -15.24 -6.59 2.03
CA GLY A 194 -14.82 -7.89 2.57
C GLY A 194 -13.29 -8.03 2.56
N TYR A 195 -12.57 -6.94 2.79
CA TYR A 195 -11.13 -6.85 2.63
C TYR A 195 -10.48 -6.06 3.77
N THR A 196 -9.24 -6.38 4.09
CA THR A 196 -8.36 -5.63 4.99
C THR A 196 -6.90 -5.83 4.57
N SER A 197 -6.03 -4.95 5.04
CA SER A 197 -4.60 -4.99 4.72
C SER A 197 -3.79 -4.55 5.94
N PRO A 198 -2.60 -5.12 6.18
CA PRO A 198 -1.76 -4.74 7.31
C PRO A 198 -0.88 -3.51 7.01
N TYR A 199 -1.11 -2.82 5.92
CA TYR A 199 -0.27 -1.70 5.49
C TYR A 199 -0.96 -0.36 5.70
N PHE A 200 -0.21 0.56 6.29
CA PHE A 200 -0.62 1.95 6.50
C PHE A 200 0.40 2.90 5.89
N ARG A 201 -0.06 4.02 5.35
CA ARG A 201 0.82 5.12 4.94
C ARG A 201 0.36 6.41 5.60
N PHE A 202 1.31 7.10 6.24
CA PHE A 202 1.04 8.38 6.87
C PHE A 202 0.65 9.44 5.83
N PRO A 203 -0.45 10.16 6.05
CA PRO A 203 -0.79 11.34 5.24
C PRO A 203 0.38 12.31 5.13
N LYS A 204 0.62 12.85 3.94
CA LYS A 204 1.70 13.81 3.64
C LYS A 204 3.12 13.30 3.95
N GLY A 205 3.29 12.04 4.40
CA GLY A 205 4.55 11.55 4.94
C GLY A 205 4.94 12.19 6.27
N GLU A 206 4.00 12.80 6.97
CA GLU A 206 4.22 13.48 8.25
C GLU A 206 3.88 12.55 9.42
N TYR A 207 4.83 12.38 10.32
CA TYR A 207 4.72 11.47 11.45
C TYR A 207 5.56 11.93 12.63
N SER A 208 5.45 11.21 13.75
CA SER A 208 6.32 11.34 14.92
C SER A 208 6.73 9.96 15.42
N GLU A 209 7.68 9.89 16.34
CA GLU A 209 8.02 8.64 17.02
C GLU A 209 6.80 8.03 17.71
N CYS A 210 6.01 8.90 18.36
CA CYS A 210 4.76 8.55 19.02
C CYS A 210 3.73 7.92 18.04
N ALA A 211 3.60 8.48 16.85
CA ALA A 211 2.68 7.98 15.81
C ALA A 211 3.16 6.65 15.22
N LEU A 212 4.45 6.50 14.94
CA LEU A 212 5.03 5.24 14.44
C LEU A 212 4.80 4.07 15.40
N GLU A 213 5.04 4.30 16.68
CA GLU A 213 4.83 3.28 17.69
C GLU A 213 3.36 2.88 17.78
N LEU A 214 2.44 3.85 17.76
CA LEU A 214 1.02 3.57 17.79
C LEU A 214 0.59 2.71 16.59
N VAL A 215 0.93 3.13 15.37
CA VAL A 215 0.58 2.39 14.14
C VAL A 215 1.09 0.94 14.21
N GLY A 216 2.33 0.74 14.64
CA GLY A 216 2.90 -0.59 14.86
C GLY A 216 2.18 -1.41 15.93
N SER A 217 1.75 -0.78 17.03
CA SER A 217 1.00 -1.42 18.12
C SER A 217 -0.42 -1.83 17.71
N LEU A 218 -1.01 -1.13 16.74
CA LEU A 218 -2.30 -1.48 16.15
C LEU A 218 -2.20 -2.63 15.11
N GLY A 219 -1.00 -3.15 14.87
CA GLY A 219 -0.77 -4.27 13.95
C GLY A 219 -0.38 -3.87 12.53
N TYR A 220 -0.27 -2.60 12.23
CA TYR A 220 0.06 -2.11 10.90
C TYR A 220 1.56 -1.93 10.69
N THR A 221 2.00 -2.09 9.45
CA THR A 221 3.31 -1.69 8.97
C THR A 221 3.21 -0.33 8.27
N SER A 222 4.00 0.63 8.72
CA SER A 222 4.10 1.95 8.09
C SER A 222 4.95 1.88 6.84
N VAL A 223 4.35 2.11 5.66
CA VAL A 223 5.05 2.03 4.38
C VAL A 223 5.29 3.44 3.85
N PHE A 224 6.57 3.86 3.86
CA PHE A 224 7.04 5.07 3.22
C PHE A 224 7.51 4.79 1.79
N TRP A 225 8.46 5.56 1.28
CA TRP A 225 9.01 5.43 -0.07
C TRP A 225 10.45 5.90 -0.12
N SER A 226 11.19 5.47 -1.10
CA SER A 226 12.55 5.95 -1.38
C SER A 226 12.67 6.62 -2.73
N LEU A 227 11.60 6.58 -3.53
CA LEU A 227 11.51 7.23 -4.82
C LEU A 227 10.13 7.87 -4.98
N SER A 228 10.10 9.15 -5.28
CA SER A 228 8.90 9.90 -5.64
C SER A 228 9.28 11.16 -6.42
N TYR A 229 8.28 11.88 -6.93
CA TYR A 229 8.43 13.25 -7.47
C TYR A 229 7.12 14.01 -7.23
N ALA A 230 7.12 15.32 -7.47
CA ALA A 230 5.92 16.13 -7.30
C ALA A 230 4.95 15.88 -8.48
N ASP A 231 3.95 15.02 -8.26
CA ASP A 231 2.98 14.54 -9.24
C ASP A 231 1.51 14.73 -8.81
N TRP A 232 1.28 15.13 -7.57
CA TRP A 232 -0.06 15.27 -6.97
C TRP A 232 -0.83 16.51 -7.42
N ASP A 233 -0.14 17.55 -7.89
CA ASP A 233 -0.81 18.76 -8.37
C ASP A 233 -1.36 18.55 -9.78
N THR A 234 -2.66 18.30 -9.88
CA THR A 234 -3.36 18.06 -11.14
C THR A 234 -3.37 19.26 -12.09
N LYS A 235 -3.03 20.47 -11.57
CA LYS A 235 -2.89 21.69 -12.36
C LYS A 235 -1.46 21.95 -12.85
N ALA A 236 -0.49 21.22 -12.34
CA ALA A 236 0.93 21.38 -12.65
C ALA A 236 1.54 20.18 -13.39
N GLN A 237 0.71 19.43 -14.12
CA GLN A 237 1.16 18.29 -14.91
C GLN A 237 2.06 18.74 -16.07
N LYS A 238 3.12 17.99 -16.35
CA LYS A 238 4.19 18.35 -17.31
C LYS A 238 4.32 17.36 -18.48
N GLY A 239 3.45 16.36 -18.50
CA GLY A 239 3.41 15.34 -19.53
C GLY A 239 4.10 14.03 -19.15
N ALA A 240 3.72 12.96 -19.86
CA ALA A 240 4.19 11.60 -19.60
C ALA A 240 5.71 11.44 -19.71
N ASP A 241 6.38 12.21 -20.57
CA ASP A 241 7.85 12.17 -20.71
C ASP A 241 8.53 12.68 -19.44
N TYR A 242 7.98 13.71 -18.80
CA TYR A 242 8.49 14.22 -17.55
C TYR A 242 8.36 13.17 -16.43
N ALA A 243 7.21 12.53 -16.29
CA ALA A 243 7.01 11.44 -15.33
C ALA A 243 7.98 10.28 -15.57
N PHE A 244 8.12 9.87 -16.83
CA PHE A 244 9.06 8.83 -17.23
C PHE A 244 10.49 9.15 -16.80
N GLU A 245 11.00 10.34 -17.15
CA GLU A 245 12.35 10.78 -16.78
C GLU A 245 12.53 10.82 -15.25
N LYS A 246 11.55 11.38 -14.52
CA LYS A 246 11.65 11.51 -13.05
C LYS A 246 11.72 10.18 -12.33
N VAL A 247 10.95 9.21 -12.78
CA VAL A 247 10.94 7.87 -12.17
C VAL A 247 12.17 7.08 -12.58
N THR A 248 12.45 7.00 -13.88
CA THR A 248 13.51 6.10 -14.40
C THR A 248 14.92 6.54 -14.00
N ALA A 249 15.17 7.85 -13.89
CA ALA A 249 16.46 8.37 -13.43
C ALA A 249 16.78 8.08 -11.95
N ARG A 250 15.79 7.60 -11.19
CA ARG A 250 15.93 7.40 -9.73
C ARG A 250 15.76 5.95 -9.31
N LEU A 251 15.64 5.01 -10.25
CA LEU A 251 15.50 3.59 -9.93
C LEU A 251 16.74 3.09 -9.17
N HIS A 252 16.47 2.33 -8.12
CA HIS A 252 17.48 1.61 -7.37
C HIS A 252 16.90 0.29 -6.84
N PRO A 253 17.73 -0.75 -6.57
CA PRO A 253 17.26 -1.99 -5.99
C PRO A 253 16.49 -1.78 -4.69
N GLY A 254 15.37 -2.46 -4.55
CA GLY A 254 14.52 -2.39 -3.37
C GLY A 254 13.62 -1.15 -3.29
N ALA A 255 13.60 -0.28 -4.31
CA ALA A 255 12.84 0.97 -4.23
C ALA A 255 11.33 0.72 -4.02
N ILE A 256 10.77 1.35 -3.00
CA ILE A 256 9.33 1.59 -2.88
C ILE A 256 9.07 2.92 -3.59
N ILE A 257 8.29 2.85 -4.66
CA ILE A 257 7.98 3.99 -5.53
C ILE A 257 6.63 4.55 -5.12
N LEU A 258 6.58 5.82 -4.71
CA LEU A 258 5.34 6.55 -4.49
C LEU A 258 4.99 7.37 -5.72
N LEU A 259 3.78 7.15 -6.23
CA LEU A 259 3.10 7.94 -7.25
C LEU A 259 1.69 8.27 -6.77
N HIS A 260 1.03 9.24 -7.44
CA HIS A 260 -0.37 9.55 -7.18
C HIS A 260 -1.23 9.16 -8.39
N ALA A 261 -2.35 8.45 -8.12
CA ALA A 261 -3.23 7.96 -9.17
C ALA A 261 -4.00 9.08 -9.90
N VAL A 262 -4.08 10.27 -9.29
CA VAL A 262 -4.70 11.45 -9.90
C VAL A 262 -3.88 12.08 -11.04
N SER A 263 -2.63 11.65 -11.24
CA SER A 263 -1.72 12.25 -12.22
C SER A 263 -1.94 11.69 -13.63
N SER A 264 -2.27 12.58 -14.56
CA SER A 264 -2.32 12.26 -16.01
C SER A 264 -0.95 11.82 -16.53
N ASP A 265 0.11 12.41 -15.99
CA ASP A 265 1.49 12.14 -16.39
C ASP A 265 1.88 10.71 -16.03
N ASN A 266 1.55 10.26 -14.82
CA ASN A 266 1.77 8.89 -14.37
C ASN A 266 0.97 7.90 -15.22
N ALA A 267 -0.31 8.16 -15.44
CA ALA A 267 -1.16 7.31 -16.28
C ALA A 267 -0.65 7.18 -17.71
N GLY A 268 -0.07 8.25 -18.25
CA GLY A 268 0.53 8.26 -19.58
C GLY A 268 1.90 7.58 -19.68
N ALA A 269 2.69 7.61 -18.58
CA ALA A 269 4.05 7.10 -18.56
C ALA A 269 4.15 5.63 -18.09
N MET A 270 3.13 5.10 -17.41
CA MET A 270 3.20 3.87 -16.62
C MET A 270 3.72 2.67 -17.42
N ALA A 271 3.19 2.42 -18.62
CA ALA A 271 3.64 1.31 -19.46
C ALA A 271 5.14 1.41 -19.78
N ARG A 272 5.60 2.61 -20.17
CA ARG A 272 7.01 2.87 -20.51
C ARG A 272 7.93 2.73 -19.30
N ILE A 273 7.48 3.18 -18.12
CA ILE A 273 8.24 3.03 -16.86
C ILE A 273 8.45 1.56 -16.55
N ILE A 274 7.39 0.74 -16.66
CA ILE A 274 7.46 -0.70 -16.40
C ILE A 274 8.40 -1.41 -17.40
N ASP A 275 8.24 -1.12 -18.67
CA ASP A 275 9.05 -1.73 -19.73
C ASP A 275 10.54 -1.37 -19.57
N TYR A 276 10.84 -0.07 -19.37
CA TYR A 276 12.20 0.39 -19.14
C TYR A 276 12.84 -0.25 -17.89
N ALA A 277 12.10 -0.31 -16.77
CA ALA A 277 12.62 -0.94 -15.57
C ALA A 277 12.98 -2.42 -15.79
N ARG A 278 12.14 -3.14 -16.53
CA ARG A 278 12.42 -4.55 -16.92
C ARG A 278 13.64 -4.68 -17.84
N GLU A 279 13.79 -3.78 -18.80
CA GLU A 279 14.97 -3.71 -19.66
C GLU A 279 16.26 -3.47 -18.85
N GLN A 280 16.15 -2.71 -17.73
CA GLN A 280 17.25 -2.52 -16.79
C GLN A 280 17.45 -3.71 -15.84
N GLY A 281 16.66 -4.78 -15.98
CA GLY A 281 16.75 -6.00 -15.17
C GLY A 281 16.02 -5.92 -13.83
N TYR A 282 15.08 -4.98 -13.65
CA TYR A 282 14.23 -4.91 -12.46
C TYR A 282 13.02 -5.82 -12.59
N GLU A 283 12.61 -6.39 -11.46
CA GLU A 283 11.36 -7.11 -11.27
C GLU A 283 10.42 -6.30 -10.37
N PHE A 284 9.14 -6.23 -10.74
CA PHE A 284 8.11 -5.64 -9.87
C PHE A 284 7.52 -6.72 -8.96
N LYS A 285 7.47 -6.43 -7.66
CA LYS A 285 6.90 -7.32 -6.63
C LYS A 285 5.78 -6.64 -5.86
N SER A 286 4.92 -7.46 -5.25
CA SER A 286 3.94 -7.00 -4.27
C SER A 286 4.63 -6.60 -2.96
N LEU A 287 4.03 -5.68 -2.19
CA LEU A 287 4.48 -5.43 -0.81
C LEU A 287 4.41 -6.68 0.08
N ASP A 288 3.54 -7.65 -0.26
CA ASP A 288 3.48 -8.92 0.47
C ASP A 288 4.73 -9.80 0.29
N ASP A 289 5.55 -9.52 -0.73
CA ASP A 289 6.85 -10.17 -0.95
C ASP A 289 7.99 -9.50 -0.16
N LEU A 290 7.70 -8.35 0.47
CA LEU A 290 8.68 -7.58 1.23
C LEU A 290 9.03 -8.31 2.54
N LYS A 291 10.31 -8.54 2.76
CA LYS A 291 10.80 -9.16 4.01
C LYS A 291 11.10 -8.05 5.02
N LEU A 292 10.23 -7.88 5.98
CA LEU A 292 10.36 -6.93 7.08
C LEU A 292 11.19 -7.49 8.24
#